data_3044e8d441f16d3954ca5077c3f7f452
#
_entry.id   3044e8d441f16d3954ca5077c3f7f452
#
_cell.length_a   1.000
_cell.length_b   1.000
_cell.length_c   1.000
_cell.angle_alpha   90.00
_cell.angle_beta   90.00
_cell.angle_gamma   90.00
#
_symmetry.space_group_name_H-M   'P 1'
#
loop_
_entity.id
_entity.type
_entity.pdbx_description
1 polymer ?
#
loop_
_entity_poly.entity_id
_entity_poly.type
_entity_poly.pdbx_seq_one_letter_code
_entity_poly.pdbx_strand_id
1 'polypeptide(L)'
;WTTDRDGHTVKKYTPDGELLLTLGTFGEWGCDASHFNGPTAVVVQLDGNIVVADGYWNSRLVWFTPEGEYIKSVGEWGRGQAQFNTPHALTQDSKGRLLVADLCGGNFHDYMTVPGQIETHRTKPDKDCVHRIQRLDASGAYIDEWTHIMPLSLASYGNEIYASDKMSNLAILDEETGQVKSRVENIAIYI
;
A
#
# COMPACT_ATOMS: atom_id res chain seq x y z
N TRP A 1 10.13 -5.55 9.19
CA TRP A 1 9.22 -4.43 9.26
C TRP A 1 7.78 -4.90 9.50
N THR A 2 6.99 -4.12 10.22
CA THR A 2 5.56 -4.34 10.46
C THR A 2 4.80 -3.04 10.30
N THR A 3 3.57 -3.12 9.82
CA THR A 3 2.60 -2.03 9.84
C THR A 3 1.55 -2.33 10.91
N ASP A 4 1.23 -1.35 11.72
CA ASP A 4 0.19 -1.40 12.74
C ASP A 4 -0.90 -0.41 12.36
N ARG A 5 -1.99 -0.95 11.77
CA ARG A 5 -3.09 -0.14 11.26
C ARG A 5 -3.76 0.69 12.35
N ASP A 6 -4.08 0.05 13.46
CA ASP A 6 -4.85 0.67 14.55
C ASP A 6 -3.96 1.46 15.51
N GLY A 7 -2.69 1.07 15.62
CA GLY A 7 -1.67 1.83 16.34
C GLY A 7 -1.04 2.97 15.52
N HIS A 8 -1.41 3.11 14.24
CA HIS A 8 -0.93 4.17 13.33
C HIS A 8 0.60 4.27 13.22
N THR A 9 1.30 3.13 13.32
CA THR A 9 2.76 3.08 13.30
C THR A 9 3.32 2.05 12.31
N VAL A 10 4.56 2.29 11.90
CA VAL A 10 5.38 1.33 11.16
C VAL A 10 6.65 1.07 11.94
N LYS A 11 7.03 -0.19 12.15
CA LYS A 11 8.13 -0.55 13.04
C LYS A 11 9.14 -1.46 12.34
N LYS A 12 10.41 -1.20 12.59
CA LYS A 12 11.54 -2.04 12.15
C LYS A 12 12.08 -2.83 13.33
N TYR A 13 12.31 -4.12 13.11
CA TYR A 13 12.89 -5.02 14.11
C TYR A 13 14.10 -5.75 13.57
N THR A 14 14.97 -6.21 14.47
CA THR A 14 15.96 -7.24 14.16
C THR A 14 15.26 -8.58 13.90
N PRO A 15 15.95 -9.57 13.30
CA PRO A 15 15.43 -10.94 13.21
C PRO A 15 15.07 -11.58 14.56
N ASP A 16 15.73 -11.16 15.65
CA ASP A 16 15.48 -11.62 17.01
C ASP A 16 14.36 -10.86 17.72
N GLY A 17 13.72 -9.87 17.04
CA GLY A 17 12.56 -9.14 17.54
C GLY A 17 12.88 -7.87 18.34
N GLU A 18 14.13 -7.40 18.35
CA GLU A 18 14.50 -6.11 18.97
C GLU A 18 13.99 -4.95 18.11
N LEU A 19 13.32 -3.98 18.72
CA LEU A 19 12.81 -2.78 18.04
C LEU A 19 13.96 -1.84 17.70
N LEU A 20 14.11 -1.52 16.42
CA LEU A 20 15.16 -0.63 15.90
C LEU A 20 14.66 0.76 15.55
N LEU A 21 13.44 0.88 15.01
CA LEU A 21 12.88 2.15 14.53
C LEU A 21 11.35 2.11 14.63
N THR A 22 10.77 3.25 14.98
CA THR A 22 9.32 3.48 14.89
C THR A 22 9.07 4.73 14.04
N LEU A 23 8.22 4.61 13.04
CA LEU A 23 7.67 5.72 12.26
C LEU A 23 6.20 5.90 12.70
N GLY A 24 5.77 7.14 12.82
CA GLY A 24 4.45 7.49 13.36
C GLY A 24 4.43 7.56 14.88
N THR A 25 3.33 8.02 15.44
CA THR A 25 3.10 8.12 16.89
C THR A 25 2.02 7.12 17.30
N PHE A 26 2.35 6.21 18.23
CA PHE A 26 1.42 5.16 18.62
C PHE A 26 0.12 5.72 19.21
N GLY A 27 -1.01 5.30 18.62
CA GLY A 27 -2.34 5.71 19.02
C GLY A 27 -2.74 7.11 18.56
N GLU A 28 -1.87 7.83 17.85
CA GLU A 28 -2.16 9.16 17.29
C GLU A 28 -2.25 9.09 15.78
N TRP A 29 -3.39 9.40 15.23
CA TRP A 29 -3.60 9.45 13.79
C TRP A 29 -3.43 10.86 13.23
N GLY A 30 -3.01 10.96 11.99
CA GLY A 30 -2.85 12.23 11.29
C GLY A 30 -2.42 12.05 9.84
N CYS A 31 -2.23 13.18 9.14
CA CYS A 31 -1.82 13.22 7.73
C CYS A 31 -0.65 14.19 7.50
N ASP A 32 0.29 14.24 8.42
CA ASP A 32 1.49 15.08 8.36
C ASP A 32 2.78 14.24 8.22
N ALA A 33 3.92 14.85 8.52
CA ALA A 33 5.24 14.23 8.41
C ALA A 33 5.52 13.18 9.51
N SER A 34 4.79 13.22 10.61
CA SER A 34 5.03 12.41 11.82
C SER A 34 3.89 11.46 12.18
N HIS A 35 2.77 11.52 11.47
CA HIS A 35 1.60 10.70 11.73
C HIS A 35 1.11 9.98 10.48
N PHE A 36 0.59 8.77 10.69
CA PHE A 36 -0.15 8.00 9.71
C PHE A 36 -1.64 7.90 10.10
N ASN A 37 -2.45 7.40 9.18
CA ASN A 37 -3.82 7.04 9.48
C ASN A 37 -4.16 5.68 8.83
N GLY A 38 -3.78 4.60 9.52
CA GLY A 38 -3.95 3.24 9.05
C GLY A 38 -2.95 2.80 7.97
N PRO A 39 -1.64 2.77 8.28
CA PRO A 39 -0.62 2.31 7.33
C PRO A 39 -0.84 0.83 7.01
N THR A 40 -0.70 0.49 5.72
CA THR A 40 -1.04 -0.82 5.17
C THR A 40 0.18 -1.65 4.79
N ALA A 41 1.19 -1.00 4.23
CA ALA A 41 2.39 -1.68 3.72
C ALA A 41 3.63 -0.80 3.84
N VAL A 42 4.79 -1.44 3.82
CA VAL A 42 6.10 -0.78 3.82
C VAL A 42 7.05 -1.52 2.88
N VAL A 43 7.85 -0.77 2.14
CA VAL A 43 8.95 -1.29 1.32
C VAL A 43 10.21 -0.48 1.57
N VAL A 44 11.36 -1.16 1.52
CA VAL A 44 12.68 -0.50 1.53
C VAL A 44 13.18 -0.48 0.09
N GLN A 45 13.40 0.71 -0.44
CA GLN A 45 13.87 0.91 -1.80
C GLN A 45 15.33 0.48 -1.99
N LEU A 46 15.76 0.34 -3.24
CA LEU A 46 17.14 -0.06 -3.58
C LEU A 46 18.19 0.93 -3.06
N ASP A 47 17.83 2.19 -2.87
CA ASP A 47 18.68 3.24 -2.30
C ASP A 47 18.67 3.28 -0.76
N GLY A 48 17.87 2.41 -0.12
CA GLY A 48 17.70 2.32 1.31
C GLY A 48 16.57 3.18 1.89
N ASN A 49 15.96 4.06 1.11
CA ASN A 49 14.81 4.85 1.56
C ASN A 49 13.61 3.94 1.85
N ILE A 50 12.78 4.39 2.78
CA ILE A 50 11.60 3.65 3.23
C ILE A 50 10.38 4.29 2.61
N VAL A 51 9.50 3.50 2.00
CA VAL A 51 8.21 3.96 1.50
C VAL A 51 7.09 3.25 2.24
N VAL A 52 6.19 4.01 2.81
CA VAL A 52 5.02 3.52 3.54
C VAL A 52 3.76 3.84 2.73
N ALA A 53 2.91 2.85 2.53
CA ALA A 53 1.55 3.05 2.06
C ALA A 53 0.67 3.40 3.28
N ASP A 54 0.24 4.64 3.38
CA ASP A 54 -0.64 5.16 4.41
C ASP A 54 -2.08 5.13 3.87
N GLY A 55 -2.65 3.92 3.82
CA GLY A 55 -3.67 3.56 2.87
C GLY A 55 -5.09 3.56 3.37
N TYR A 56 -5.38 3.14 4.62
CA TYR A 56 -6.78 2.97 5.00
C TYR A 56 -7.56 4.28 5.06
N TRP A 57 -6.94 5.37 5.53
CA TRP A 57 -7.65 6.64 5.71
C TRP A 57 -6.97 7.87 5.11
N ASN A 58 -5.69 7.78 4.67
CA ASN A 58 -4.96 8.92 4.09
C ASN A 58 -4.72 8.87 2.58
N SER A 59 -4.82 7.72 1.92
CA SER A 59 -4.67 7.56 0.45
C SER A 59 -3.35 8.10 -0.11
N ARG A 60 -2.21 7.87 0.57
CA ARG A 60 -0.91 8.39 0.17
C ARG A 60 0.21 7.38 0.35
N LEU A 61 1.33 7.62 -0.31
CA LEU A 61 2.62 7.02 -0.02
C LEU A 61 3.51 8.04 0.69
N VAL A 62 4.31 7.61 1.66
CA VAL A 62 5.19 8.49 2.44
C VAL A 62 6.61 7.96 2.41
N TRP A 63 7.58 8.82 2.07
CA TRP A 63 9.00 8.49 2.01
C TRP A 63 9.74 8.96 3.24
N PHE A 64 10.65 8.11 3.72
CA PHE A 64 11.56 8.38 4.82
C PHE A 64 12.98 7.96 4.45
N THR A 65 13.98 8.60 5.08
CA THR A 65 15.36 8.12 5.02
C THR A 65 15.51 6.78 5.74
N PRO A 66 16.63 6.05 5.55
CA PRO A 66 16.90 4.83 6.31
C PRO A 66 16.86 5.01 7.84
N GLU A 67 17.12 6.23 8.32
CA GLU A 67 17.10 6.63 9.73
C GLU A 67 15.71 7.04 10.23
N GLY A 68 14.72 7.15 9.31
CA GLY A 68 13.34 7.49 9.64
C GLY A 68 12.99 8.97 9.56
N GLU A 69 13.83 9.79 8.92
CA GLU A 69 13.50 11.19 8.68
C GLU A 69 12.55 11.34 7.49
N TYR A 70 11.50 12.13 7.65
CA TYR A 70 10.53 12.40 6.60
C TYR A 70 11.18 13.09 5.40
N ILE A 71 10.89 12.59 4.21
CA ILE A 71 11.34 13.16 2.93
C ILE A 71 10.19 13.88 2.24
N LYS A 72 9.08 13.15 1.98
CA LYS A 72 7.92 13.65 1.23
C LYS A 72 6.74 12.70 1.34
N SER A 73 5.58 13.16 0.86
CA SER A 73 4.44 12.29 0.55
C SER A 73 3.94 12.55 -0.87
N VAL A 74 3.36 11.50 -1.47
CA VAL A 74 2.74 11.53 -2.81
C VAL A 74 1.39 10.83 -2.74
N GLY A 75 0.41 11.41 -3.38
CA GLY A 75 -0.93 10.85 -3.45
C GLY A 75 -1.93 11.58 -2.58
N GLU A 76 -3.15 11.47 -3.01
CA GLU A 76 -4.37 11.95 -2.35
C GLU A 76 -5.52 11.04 -2.75
N TRP A 77 -6.65 11.18 -2.10
CA TRP A 77 -7.83 10.40 -2.48
C TRP A 77 -8.29 10.77 -3.91
N GLY A 78 -8.46 9.76 -4.76
CA GLY A 78 -8.93 9.96 -6.11
C GLY A 78 -8.65 8.78 -7.03
N ARG A 79 -8.91 8.99 -8.35
CA ARG A 79 -8.76 7.98 -9.40
C ARG A 79 -7.74 8.34 -10.47
N GLY A 80 -7.17 9.50 -10.37
CA GLY A 80 -6.16 9.98 -11.29
C GLY A 80 -4.83 9.27 -11.14
N GLN A 81 -3.85 9.74 -11.89
CA GLN A 81 -2.47 9.31 -11.82
C GLN A 81 -1.87 9.66 -10.45
N ALA A 82 -1.27 8.70 -9.77
CA ALA A 82 -0.75 8.82 -8.41
C ALA A 82 -1.78 9.32 -7.38
N GLN A 83 -3.07 9.23 -7.67
CA GLN A 83 -4.15 9.30 -6.70
C GLN A 83 -4.55 7.88 -6.30
N PHE A 84 -5.01 7.68 -5.07
CA PHE A 84 -5.36 6.37 -4.57
C PHE A 84 -6.72 6.38 -3.88
N ASN A 85 -7.39 5.26 -3.93
CA ASN A 85 -8.53 5.02 -3.06
C ASN A 85 -8.05 4.41 -1.73
N THR A 86 -7.47 3.23 -1.80
CA THR A 86 -6.87 2.55 -0.65
C THR A 86 -5.59 1.86 -1.10
N PRO A 87 -4.42 2.51 -1.04
CA PRO A 87 -3.14 1.86 -1.31
C PRO A 87 -2.89 0.79 -0.24
N HIS A 88 -3.30 -0.45 -0.54
CA HIS A 88 -3.39 -1.55 0.42
C HIS A 88 -2.11 -2.38 0.49
N ALA A 89 -1.48 -2.61 -0.64
CA ALA A 89 -0.20 -3.31 -0.70
C ALA A 89 0.79 -2.54 -1.55
N LEU A 90 2.05 -2.72 -1.25
CA LEU A 90 3.17 -2.04 -1.90
C LEU A 90 4.31 -3.03 -2.07
N THR A 91 4.88 -3.08 -3.26
CA THR A 91 6.13 -3.79 -3.54
C THR A 91 7.00 -2.98 -4.49
N GLN A 92 8.28 -3.36 -4.60
CA GLN A 92 9.21 -2.79 -5.57
C GLN A 92 9.65 -3.89 -6.53
N ASP A 93 9.65 -3.59 -7.84
CA ASP A 93 10.12 -4.54 -8.84
C ASP A 93 11.65 -4.54 -8.99
N SER A 94 12.16 -5.37 -9.90
CA SER A 94 13.60 -5.54 -10.13
C SER A 94 14.31 -4.25 -10.59
N LYS A 95 13.55 -3.28 -11.13
CA LYS A 95 14.05 -1.99 -11.62
C LYS A 95 13.88 -0.84 -10.66
N GLY A 96 13.36 -1.12 -9.46
CA GLY A 96 13.12 -0.10 -8.44
C GLY A 96 11.82 0.68 -8.61
N ARG A 97 10.91 0.27 -9.51
CA ARG A 97 9.59 0.87 -9.65
C ARG A 97 8.68 0.37 -8.53
N LEU A 98 7.83 1.24 -8.02
CA LEU A 98 6.85 0.91 -7.01
C LEU A 98 5.56 0.41 -7.66
N LEU A 99 5.04 -0.70 -7.17
CA LEU A 99 3.74 -1.23 -7.55
C LEU A 99 2.81 -1.12 -6.35
N VAL A 100 1.70 -0.42 -6.53
CA VAL A 100 0.72 -0.12 -5.49
C VAL A 100 -0.58 -0.83 -5.82
N ALA A 101 -1.00 -1.77 -4.98
CA ALA A 101 -2.34 -2.34 -5.03
C ALA A 101 -3.34 -1.31 -4.49
N ASP A 102 -4.06 -0.65 -5.38
CA ASP A 102 -5.06 0.33 -5.02
C ASP A 102 -6.44 -0.31 -5.00
N LEU A 103 -6.94 -0.54 -3.80
CA LEU A 103 -8.23 -1.20 -3.59
C LEU A 103 -9.39 -0.22 -3.69
N CYS A 104 -10.46 -0.70 -4.28
CA CYS A 104 -11.75 -0.07 -4.20
C CYS A 104 -12.37 -0.26 -2.81
N GLY A 105 -12.31 0.76 -1.97
CA GLY A 105 -12.67 0.70 -0.54
C GLY A 105 -14.17 0.70 -0.20
N GLY A 106 -15.06 0.24 -1.11
CA GLY A 106 -16.50 0.41 -0.97
C GLY A 106 -17.18 -0.25 0.26
N ASN A 107 -16.54 -1.17 0.95
CA ASN A 107 -17.19 -1.92 2.05
C ASN A 107 -16.40 -2.01 3.35
N PHE A 108 -15.17 -1.50 3.43
CA PHE A 108 -14.40 -1.55 4.67
C PHE A 108 -14.74 -0.43 5.66
N HIS A 109 -15.40 0.63 5.21
CA HIS A 109 -15.70 1.80 6.03
C HIS A 109 -16.89 1.63 6.98
N ASP A 110 -17.86 0.78 6.66
CA ASP A 110 -19.05 0.63 7.51
C ASP A 110 -18.76 -0.09 8.84
N TYR A 111 -17.60 -0.74 8.95
CA TYR A 111 -17.23 -1.54 10.12
C TYR A 111 -16.16 -0.93 11.02
N MET A 112 -15.53 0.18 10.62
CA MET A 112 -14.32 0.66 11.28
C MET A 112 -14.27 2.19 11.48
N THR A 113 -15.38 2.81 11.79
CA THR A 113 -15.36 4.14 12.39
C THR A 113 -14.88 4.02 13.83
N VAL A 114 -13.61 4.29 14.06
CA VAL A 114 -13.15 4.52 15.43
C VAL A 114 -13.88 5.77 15.94
N PRO A 115 -14.59 5.69 17.08
CA PRO A 115 -15.30 6.84 17.62
C PRO A 115 -14.36 8.04 17.78
N GLY A 116 -14.70 9.17 17.16
CA GLY A 116 -13.91 10.39 17.19
C GLY A 116 -12.99 10.63 16.00
N GLN A 117 -12.89 9.69 15.07
CA GLN A 117 -12.24 9.98 13.77
C GLN A 117 -13.17 10.85 12.92
N ILE A 118 -12.59 11.91 12.37
CA ILE A 118 -13.29 12.82 11.46
C ILE A 118 -13.79 11.97 10.28
N GLU A 119 -15.04 12.20 9.88
CA GLU A 119 -15.58 11.72 8.62
C GLU A 119 -14.61 12.14 7.50
N THR A 120 -13.68 11.25 7.17
CA THR A 120 -12.87 11.41 5.99
C THR A 120 -13.82 11.31 4.80
N HIS A 121 -13.50 11.92 3.67
CA HIS A 121 -14.33 12.04 2.47
C HIS A 121 -14.86 10.71 1.87
N ARG A 122 -14.76 9.61 2.59
CA ARG A 122 -15.03 8.22 2.18
C ARG A 122 -16.41 7.69 2.58
N THR A 123 -17.36 8.53 2.93
CA THR A 123 -18.68 8.12 3.41
C THR A 123 -19.61 7.52 2.35
N LYS A 124 -19.20 7.46 1.08
CA LYS A 124 -19.99 6.82 0.02
C LYS A 124 -19.14 5.84 -0.77
N PRO A 125 -19.62 4.60 -0.99
CA PRO A 125 -19.00 3.71 -1.97
C PRO A 125 -18.93 4.44 -3.30
N ASP A 126 -17.72 4.64 -3.79
CA ASP A 126 -17.55 5.19 -5.12
C ASP A 126 -17.96 4.12 -6.13
N LYS A 127 -19.15 4.29 -6.75
CA LYS A 127 -19.73 3.32 -7.70
C LYS A 127 -18.83 3.04 -8.91
N ASP A 128 -17.91 3.93 -9.18
CA ASP A 128 -17.02 3.85 -10.34
C ASP A 128 -15.58 3.54 -9.94
N CYS A 129 -15.35 3.18 -8.68
CA CYS A 129 -14.04 2.82 -8.18
C CYS A 129 -13.53 1.53 -8.84
N VAL A 130 -12.30 1.55 -9.31
CA VAL A 130 -11.65 0.43 -10.00
C VAL A 130 -10.50 -0.08 -9.14
N HIS A 131 -10.48 -1.39 -8.90
CA HIS A 131 -9.29 -2.05 -8.37
C HIS A 131 -8.20 -2.00 -9.43
N ARG A 132 -6.98 -1.64 -9.03
CA ARG A 132 -5.85 -1.53 -9.95
C ARG A 132 -4.52 -1.73 -9.24
N ILE A 133 -3.50 -2.02 -10.02
CA ILE A 133 -2.11 -1.87 -9.62
C ILE A 133 -1.60 -0.62 -10.35
N GLN A 134 -1.23 0.43 -9.62
CA GLN A 134 -0.50 1.55 -10.21
C GLN A 134 1.00 1.29 -10.13
N ARG A 135 1.71 1.57 -11.24
CA ARG A 135 3.17 1.61 -11.24
C ARG A 135 3.66 3.04 -11.18
N LEU A 136 4.58 3.28 -10.28
CA LEU A 136 5.24 4.56 -10.09
C LEU A 136 6.75 4.36 -10.21
N ASP A 137 7.49 5.39 -10.56
CA ASP A 137 8.93 5.35 -10.41
C ASP A 137 9.35 5.42 -8.93
N ALA A 138 10.64 5.27 -8.65
CA ALA A 138 11.16 5.31 -7.28
C ALA A 138 10.85 6.64 -6.56
N SER A 139 10.61 7.71 -7.32
CA SER A 139 10.24 9.01 -6.78
C SER A 139 8.74 9.18 -6.55
N GLY A 140 7.90 8.22 -6.94
CA GLY A 140 6.44 8.28 -6.85
C GLY A 140 5.76 8.95 -8.04
N ALA A 141 6.47 9.22 -9.14
CA ALA A 141 5.86 9.69 -10.36
C ALA A 141 5.15 8.54 -11.09
N TYR A 142 3.94 8.80 -11.57
CA TYR A 142 3.12 7.81 -12.26
C TYR A 142 3.76 7.36 -13.58
N ILE A 143 3.74 6.04 -13.82
CA ILE A 143 4.16 5.41 -15.06
C ILE A 143 2.94 4.91 -15.83
N ASP A 144 2.22 3.93 -15.27
CA ASP A 144 1.01 3.33 -15.84
C ASP A 144 0.21 2.56 -14.78
N GLU A 145 -0.83 1.85 -15.22
CA GLU A 145 -1.66 1.03 -14.31
C GLU A 145 -2.19 -0.24 -14.98
N TRP A 146 -2.45 -1.27 -14.16
CA TRP A 146 -3.07 -2.52 -14.57
C TRP A 146 -4.41 -2.69 -13.87
N THR A 147 -5.50 -2.77 -14.65
CA THR A 147 -6.88 -2.81 -14.13
C THR A 147 -7.55 -4.18 -14.27
N HIS A 148 -6.86 -5.16 -14.84
CA HIS A 148 -7.38 -6.51 -15.09
C HIS A 148 -7.18 -7.49 -13.91
N ILE A 149 -6.67 -6.99 -12.79
CA ILE A 149 -6.45 -7.71 -11.54
C ILE A 149 -7.12 -6.95 -10.41
N MET A 150 -7.70 -7.67 -9.45
CA MET A 150 -8.22 -7.12 -8.19
C MET A 150 -7.21 -7.40 -7.08
N PRO A 151 -6.11 -6.63 -6.98
CA PRO A 151 -5.00 -6.97 -6.10
C PRO A 151 -5.38 -6.75 -4.63
N LEU A 152 -5.11 -7.73 -3.76
CA LEU A 152 -5.20 -7.58 -2.31
C LEU A 152 -3.81 -7.44 -1.69
N SER A 153 -2.87 -8.28 -2.10
CA SER A 153 -1.48 -8.16 -1.70
C SER A 153 -0.54 -8.31 -2.89
N LEU A 154 0.68 -7.82 -2.75
CA LEU A 154 1.71 -7.85 -3.77
C LEU A 154 3.03 -8.34 -3.17
N ALA A 155 3.76 -9.10 -3.96
CA ALA A 155 5.17 -9.40 -3.74
C ALA A 155 5.89 -9.41 -5.09
N SER A 156 7.19 -9.18 -5.09
CA SER A 156 8.05 -9.25 -6.29
C SER A 156 9.17 -10.25 -6.07
N TYR A 157 9.49 -11.00 -7.10
CA TYR A 157 10.66 -11.86 -7.12
C TYR A 157 11.19 -12.03 -8.56
N GLY A 158 12.46 -11.75 -8.75
CA GLY A 158 13.05 -11.73 -10.11
C GLY A 158 12.36 -10.68 -10.98
N ASN A 159 11.82 -11.11 -12.12
CA ASN A 159 11.06 -10.29 -13.06
C ASN A 159 9.54 -10.59 -13.00
N GLU A 160 9.05 -11.04 -11.85
CA GLU A 160 7.66 -11.45 -11.65
C GLU A 160 7.03 -10.71 -10.49
N ILE A 161 5.75 -10.40 -10.65
CA ILE A 161 4.89 -9.83 -9.62
C ILE A 161 3.85 -10.87 -9.23
N TYR A 162 3.79 -11.16 -7.95
CA TYR A 162 2.83 -12.07 -7.34
C TYR A 162 1.72 -11.25 -6.72
N ALA A 163 0.51 -11.38 -7.26
CA ALA A 163 -0.66 -10.63 -6.79
C ALA A 163 -1.74 -11.61 -6.31
N SER A 164 -2.07 -11.56 -5.02
CA SER A 164 -3.26 -12.25 -4.53
C SER A 164 -4.49 -11.37 -4.76
N ASP A 165 -5.63 -12.01 -4.98
CA ASP A 165 -6.92 -11.32 -5.15
C ASP A 165 -7.92 -11.67 -4.04
N LYS A 166 -9.03 -10.96 -3.99
CA LYS A 166 -10.12 -11.21 -3.03
C LYS A 166 -10.88 -12.52 -3.28
N MET A 167 -10.61 -13.19 -4.41
CA MET A 167 -11.27 -14.44 -4.81
C MET A 167 -10.44 -15.68 -4.45
N SER A 168 -9.44 -15.51 -3.58
CA SER A 168 -8.52 -16.58 -3.18
C SER A 168 -7.69 -17.15 -4.33
N ASN A 169 -7.28 -16.31 -5.28
CA ASN A 169 -6.37 -16.67 -6.35
C ASN A 169 -5.03 -15.94 -6.16
N LEU A 170 -3.98 -16.56 -6.70
CA LEU A 170 -2.67 -15.94 -6.87
C LEU A 170 -2.38 -15.84 -8.37
N ALA A 171 -2.20 -14.63 -8.86
CA ALA A 171 -1.71 -14.38 -10.21
C ALA A 171 -0.21 -14.10 -10.18
N ILE A 172 0.52 -14.68 -11.12
CA ILE A 172 1.92 -14.36 -11.39
C ILE A 172 1.94 -13.54 -12.68
N LEU A 173 2.45 -12.32 -12.57
CA LEU A 173 2.46 -11.33 -13.64
C LEU A 173 3.89 -11.07 -14.12
N ASP A 174 4.00 -10.74 -15.39
CA ASP A 174 5.22 -10.16 -15.94
C ASP A 174 5.40 -8.72 -15.43
N GLU A 175 6.56 -8.38 -14.87
CA GLU A 175 6.79 -7.06 -14.24
C GLU A 175 6.77 -5.88 -15.22
N GLU A 176 7.00 -6.12 -16.53
CA GLU A 176 6.99 -5.06 -17.53
C GLU A 176 5.60 -4.79 -18.07
N THR A 177 4.86 -5.84 -18.38
CA THR A 177 3.62 -5.75 -19.13
C THR A 177 2.38 -5.92 -18.27
N GLY A 178 2.53 -6.45 -17.06
CA GLY A 178 1.41 -6.85 -16.20
C GLY A 178 0.64 -8.06 -16.72
N GLN A 179 1.07 -8.69 -17.81
CA GLN A 179 0.39 -9.87 -18.35
C GLN A 179 0.46 -11.03 -17.37
N VAL A 180 -0.64 -11.74 -17.21
CA VAL A 180 -0.72 -12.93 -16.39
C VAL A 180 0.04 -14.06 -17.06
N LYS A 181 1.13 -14.51 -16.44
CA LYS A 181 1.91 -15.68 -16.85
C LYS A 181 1.28 -16.98 -16.40
N SER A 182 0.78 -16.98 -15.16
CA SER A 182 0.09 -18.13 -14.57
C SER A 182 -0.84 -17.72 -13.44
N ARG A 183 -1.78 -18.61 -13.09
CA ARG A 183 -2.67 -18.47 -11.93
C ARG A 183 -2.69 -19.74 -11.11
N VAL A 184 -2.76 -19.57 -9.80
CA VAL A 184 -3.14 -20.63 -8.87
C VAL A 184 -4.49 -20.24 -8.28
N GLU A 185 -5.50 -21.08 -8.48
CA GLU A 185 -6.86 -20.81 -8.03
C GLU A 185 -7.16 -21.53 -6.71
N ASN A 186 -8.12 -21.01 -5.96
CA ASN A 186 -8.61 -21.61 -4.71
C ASN A 186 -7.51 -21.78 -3.64
N ILE A 187 -6.57 -20.85 -3.55
CA ILE A 187 -5.68 -20.76 -2.40
C ILE A 187 -6.52 -20.27 -1.23
N ALA A 188 -6.63 -21.07 -0.17
CA ALA A 188 -7.31 -20.64 1.04
C ALA A 188 -6.51 -19.47 1.67
N ILE A 189 -6.96 -18.25 1.43
CA ILE A 189 -6.44 -17.06 2.10
C ILE A 189 -7.31 -16.86 3.33
N TYR A 190 -6.81 -17.29 4.48
CA TYR A 190 -7.40 -16.89 5.77
C TYR A 190 -6.87 -15.48 6.07
N ILE A 191 -7.75 -14.50 6.00
CA ILE A 191 -7.50 -13.10 6.38
C ILE A 191 -8.00 -12.90 7.81
#